data_48e06b49f4fb7c9776a0fee6268ea3c9
#
_entry.id   48e06b49f4fb7c9776a0fee6268ea3c9
#
_cell.length_a   1.000
_cell.length_b   1.000
_cell.length_c   1.000
_cell.angle_alpha   90.00
_cell.angle_beta   90.00
_cell.angle_gamma   90.00
#
_symmetry.space_group_name_H-M   'P 1'
#
loop_
_entity.id
_entity.type
_entity.pdbx_description
1 polymer ?
#
loop_
_entity_poly.entity_id
_entity_poly.type
_entity_poly.pdbx_seq_one_letter_code
_entity_poly.pdbx_strand_id
1 'polypeptide(L)'
;MKHITLACPDRYAIHPFYADGKPLIGDAFRWGMTLKKAGSMRFRWDETNEARDDLLKEIVSKRSDFQKHVRYEIVPLELIHSKTVYAVSSAGDTYGLQGDGILTVNALLMPVVTAADCMPIFFYERECGIFGVVHSGWEGTGIVSEAINMIKKIYKGNPRRISVALGPHIRNCCYIVDEERASYFKKNFCEDCVSEYDGTKRYRLSLEKANLFLLEKAGILDENVVVCDDCTKCDDRFGSFRRETGGDIKKTFTVQAAFCGRIG
;
A
#
# COMPACT_ATOMS: atom_id res chain seq x y z
N MET A 1 16.82 6.94 -2.65
CA MET A 1 15.38 7.09 -2.44
C MET A 1 14.83 8.24 -3.27
N LYS A 2 13.65 8.10 -3.86
CA LYS A 2 12.98 9.14 -4.67
C LYS A 2 11.67 9.55 -4.01
N HIS A 3 11.43 10.85 -3.90
CA HIS A 3 10.16 11.42 -3.44
C HIS A 3 9.32 11.87 -4.62
N ILE A 4 8.02 11.58 -4.59
CA ILE A 4 7.04 11.95 -5.62
C ILE A 4 5.74 12.45 -5.00
N THR A 5 4.99 13.23 -5.75
CA THR A 5 3.56 13.49 -5.51
C THR A 5 2.75 12.84 -6.63
N LEU A 6 1.54 12.35 -6.30
CA LEU A 6 0.70 11.74 -7.31
C LEU A 6 0.12 12.79 -8.28
N ALA A 7 0.48 12.68 -9.53
CA ALA A 7 -0.25 13.38 -10.58
C ALA A 7 -1.58 12.65 -10.82
N CYS A 8 -2.69 13.29 -10.50
CA CYS A 8 -4.00 12.64 -10.44
C CYS A 8 -5.05 13.45 -11.19
N PRO A 9 -5.20 13.23 -12.49
CA PRO A 9 -6.18 13.98 -13.26
C PRO A 9 -7.63 13.56 -13.00
N ASP A 10 -7.89 12.32 -12.52
CA ASP A 10 -9.24 11.78 -12.41
C ASP A 10 -9.49 10.91 -11.17
N ARG A 11 -10.02 9.70 -11.31
CA ARG A 11 -10.49 8.82 -10.24
C ARG A 11 -9.40 7.95 -9.63
N TYR A 12 -8.27 7.80 -10.29
CA TYR A 12 -7.12 7.03 -9.81
C TYR A 12 -5.81 7.51 -10.44
N ALA A 13 -4.70 7.15 -9.78
CA ALA A 13 -3.34 7.38 -10.25
C ALA A 13 -2.62 6.05 -10.45
N ILE A 14 -1.75 5.98 -11.48
CA ILE A 14 -0.90 4.83 -11.77
C ILE A 14 0.53 5.34 -11.95
N HIS A 15 1.49 4.65 -11.33
CA HIS A 15 2.90 5.03 -11.33
C HIS A 15 3.82 3.84 -11.60
N PRO A 16 5.00 4.08 -12.21
CA PRO A 16 6.02 3.05 -12.35
C PRO A 16 6.68 2.71 -11.01
N PHE A 17 7.21 1.50 -10.90
CA PHE A 17 8.21 1.20 -9.90
C PHE A 17 9.56 1.86 -10.28
N TYR A 18 10.47 1.91 -9.31
CA TYR A 18 11.81 2.49 -9.49
C TYR A 18 12.88 1.43 -9.21
N ALA A 19 13.93 1.43 -10.00
CA ALA A 19 15.16 0.68 -9.74
C ALA A 19 16.35 1.52 -10.16
N ASP A 20 17.45 1.42 -9.41
CA ASP A 20 18.69 2.18 -9.64
C ASP A 20 18.40 3.71 -9.76
N GLY A 21 17.48 4.21 -8.95
CA GLY A 21 17.07 5.61 -8.91
C GLY A 21 16.22 6.08 -10.10
N LYS A 22 15.83 5.19 -11.02
CA LYS A 22 15.11 5.53 -12.25
C LYS A 22 13.74 4.83 -12.31
N PRO A 23 12.72 5.49 -12.89
CA PRO A 23 11.43 4.85 -13.10
C PRO A 23 11.54 3.73 -14.16
N LEU A 24 10.90 2.60 -13.90
CA LEU A 24 10.80 1.47 -14.81
C LEU A 24 9.72 1.73 -15.87
N ILE A 25 9.93 2.72 -16.73
CA ILE A 25 8.92 3.17 -17.72
C ILE A 25 8.62 2.07 -18.75
N GLY A 26 9.65 1.34 -19.19
CA GLY A 26 9.51 0.25 -20.18
C GLY A 26 8.94 -1.05 -19.61
N ASP A 27 8.80 -1.16 -18.29
CA ASP A 27 8.18 -2.30 -17.64
C ASP A 27 6.66 -2.13 -17.61
N ALA A 28 5.93 -3.22 -17.75
CA ALA A 28 4.46 -3.21 -17.71
C ALA A 28 3.89 -3.21 -16.28
N PHE A 29 4.73 -3.52 -15.28
CA PHE A 29 4.28 -3.52 -13.88
C PHE A 29 4.20 -2.10 -13.31
N ARG A 30 3.06 -1.80 -12.71
CA ARG A 30 2.74 -0.50 -12.10
C ARG A 30 2.08 -0.71 -10.75
N TRP A 31 2.11 0.33 -9.96
CA TRP A 31 1.30 0.47 -8.75
C TRP A 31 0.38 1.68 -8.89
N GLY A 32 -0.72 1.67 -8.17
CA GLY A 32 -1.68 2.75 -8.23
C GLY A 32 -2.61 2.79 -7.04
N MET A 33 -3.38 3.88 -6.97
CA MET A 33 -4.35 4.11 -5.92
C MET A 33 -5.55 4.86 -6.47
N THR A 34 -6.77 4.48 -6.05
CA THR A 34 -7.96 5.27 -6.35
C THR A 34 -8.00 6.52 -5.50
N LEU A 35 -8.74 7.52 -5.94
CA LEU A 35 -8.92 8.81 -5.26
C LEU A 35 -10.32 8.91 -4.66
N LYS A 36 -10.53 9.86 -3.77
CA LYS A 36 -11.82 10.15 -3.14
C LYS A 36 -12.95 10.34 -4.16
N LYS A 37 -12.67 10.97 -5.29
CA LYS A 37 -13.62 11.18 -6.39
C LYS A 37 -14.19 9.88 -6.98
N ALA A 38 -13.50 8.76 -6.81
CA ALA A 38 -13.96 7.45 -7.23
C ALA A 38 -15.05 6.85 -6.32
N GLY A 39 -15.31 7.47 -5.17
CA GLY A 39 -16.14 6.91 -4.12
C GLY A 39 -15.36 5.98 -3.17
N SER A 40 -16.06 5.36 -2.22
CA SER A 40 -15.42 4.47 -1.26
C SER A 40 -15.22 3.07 -1.86
N MET A 41 -13.98 2.58 -1.77
CA MET A 41 -13.54 1.27 -2.25
C MET A 41 -13.56 0.21 -1.13
N ARG A 42 -14.29 0.46 -0.04
CA ARG A 42 -14.37 -0.47 1.09
C ARG A 42 -14.67 -1.89 0.61
N PHE A 43 -13.99 -2.85 1.22
CA PHE A 43 -14.15 -4.26 0.93
C PHE A 43 -14.43 -5.05 2.21
N ARG A 44 -15.47 -5.87 2.15
CA ARG A 44 -15.83 -6.93 3.08
C ARG A 44 -16.41 -8.09 2.29
N TRP A 45 -16.22 -9.31 2.76
CA TRP A 45 -16.71 -10.50 2.06
C TRP A 45 -18.22 -10.59 1.99
N ASP A 46 -18.93 -10.00 2.94
CA ASP A 46 -20.38 -9.95 3.06
C ASP A 46 -21.01 -8.67 2.47
N GLU A 47 -20.20 -7.77 1.88
CA GLU A 47 -20.69 -6.52 1.30
C GLU A 47 -20.45 -6.48 -0.23
N THR A 48 -21.46 -6.07 -0.98
CA THR A 48 -21.32 -5.74 -2.40
C THR A 48 -20.98 -4.26 -2.59
N ASN A 49 -20.10 -3.96 -3.53
CA ASN A 49 -19.77 -2.59 -3.93
C ASN A 49 -19.53 -2.56 -5.45
N GLU A 50 -20.62 -2.42 -6.20
CA GLU A 50 -20.59 -2.44 -7.67
C GLU A 50 -19.68 -1.34 -8.23
N ALA A 51 -19.74 -0.12 -7.68
CA ALA A 51 -18.90 1.00 -8.14
C ALA A 51 -17.40 0.71 -8.01
N ARG A 52 -16.99 0.05 -6.90
CA ARG A 52 -15.61 -0.43 -6.70
C ARG A 52 -15.26 -1.48 -7.76
N ASP A 53 -16.10 -2.49 -7.90
CA ASP A 53 -15.83 -3.64 -8.75
C ASP A 53 -15.74 -3.21 -10.22
N ASP A 54 -16.61 -2.32 -10.67
CA ASP A 54 -16.59 -1.79 -12.04
C ASP A 54 -15.37 -0.92 -12.30
N LEU A 55 -14.98 -0.07 -11.36
CA LEU A 55 -13.77 0.74 -11.50
C LEU A 55 -12.51 -0.13 -11.56
N LEU A 56 -12.40 -1.15 -10.71
CA LEU A 56 -11.23 -2.04 -10.72
C LEU A 56 -11.18 -2.86 -12.02
N LYS A 57 -12.33 -3.30 -12.57
CA LYS A 57 -12.40 -3.93 -13.91
C LYS A 57 -11.98 -2.96 -15.01
N GLU A 58 -12.40 -1.70 -14.94
CA GLU A 58 -11.96 -0.67 -15.89
C GLU A 58 -10.43 -0.51 -15.85
N ILE A 59 -9.83 -0.42 -14.66
CA ILE A 59 -8.38 -0.31 -14.49
C ILE A 59 -7.65 -1.50 -15.14
N VAL A 60 -8.12 -2.72 -14.87
CA VAL A 60 -7.57 -3.94 -15.47
C VAL A 60 -7.68 -3.92 -16.99
N SER A 61 -8.79 -3.42 -17.54
CA SER A 61 -9.01 -3.38 -18.99
C SER A 61 -8.08 -2.42 -19.75
N LYS A 62 -7.43 -1.48 -19.05
CA LYS A 62 -6.44 -0.55 -19.63
C LYS A 62 -5.03 -1.11 -19.76
N ARG A 63 -4.84 -2.38 -19.48
CA ARG A 63 -3.55 -3.06 -19.67
C ARG A 63 -3.13 -3.03 -21.14
N SER A 64 -1.85 -2.77 -21.40
CA SER A 64 -1.28 -2.79 -22.75
C SER A 64 -1.33 -4.18 -23.42
N ASP A 65 -1.33 -5.24 -22.61
CA ASP A 65 -1.45 -6.64 -23.05
C ASP A 65 -2.86 -7.22 -22.87
N PHE A 66 -3.89 -6.36 -22.71
CA PHE A 66 -5.26 -6.80 -22.51
C PHE A 66 -5.78 -7.60 -23.72
N GLN A 67 -6.31 -8.78 -23.45
CA GLN A 67 -6.94 -9.65 -24.45
C GLN A 67 -8.32 -10.07 -23.94
N LYS A 68 -9.35 -9.89 -24.76
CA LYS A 68 -10.75 -10.14 -24.37
C LYS A 68 -11.05 -11.56 -23.91
N HIS A 69 -10.27 -12.54 -24.38
CA HIS A 69 -10.44 -13.96 -24.03
C HIS A 69 -9.54 -14.40 -22.86
N VAL A 70 -8.67 -13.52 -22.35
CA VAL A 70 -7.84 -13.78 -21.18
C VAL A 70 -8.55 -13.26 -19.93
N ARG A 71 -8.67 -14.11 -18.93
CA ARG A 71 -9.28 -13.74 -17.66
C ARG A 71 -8.23 -13.08 -16.75
N TYR A 72 -8.41 -11.79 -16.56
CA TYR A 72 -7.68 -11.01 -15.56
C TYR A 72 -8.53 -10.92 -14.30
N GLU A 73 -7.91 -11.14 -13.14
CA GLU A 73 -8.66 -11.24 -11.90
C GLU A 73 -8.15 -10.27 -10.85
N ILE A 74 -9.09 -9.63 -10.17
CA ILE A 74 -8.83 -8.77 -9.02
C ILE A 74 -8.76 -9.67 -7.80
N VAL A 75 -7.73 -9.48 -6.97
CA VAL A 75 -7.52 -10.25 -5.73
C VAL A 75 -7.65 -9.30 -4.54
N PRO A 76 -8.85 -9.15 -3.98
CA PRO A 76 -9.07 -8.34 -2.79
C PRO A 76 -8.78 -9.13 -1.52
N LEU A 77 -8.66 -8.40 -0.39
CA LEU A 77 -8.50 -8.97 0.93
C LEU A 77 -9.28 -8.15 1.97
N GLU A 78 -9.96 -8.81 2.89
CA GLU A 78 -10.58 -8.14 4.02
C GLU A 78 -9.54 -7.82 5.08
N LEU A 79 -9.29 -6.52 5.30
CA LEU A 79 -8.21 -6.05 6.16
C LEU A 79 -8.61 -6.04 7.64
N ILE A 80 -7.68 -6.46 8.49
CA ILE A 80 -7.82 -6.54 9.94
C ILE A 80 -6.67 -5.87 10.72
N HIS A 81 -5.83 -5.09 10.04
CA HIS A 81 -4.66 -4.39 10.60
C HIS A 81 -3.61 -5.34 11.19
N SER A 82 -3.48 -6.53 10.64
CA SER A 82 -2.52 -7.57 11.02
C SER A 82 -1.18 -7.43 10.29
N LYS A 83 -0.33 -8.45 10.43
CA LYS A 83 0.89 -8.63 9.62
C LYS A 83 0.80 -9.85 8.70
N THR A 84 -0.41 -10.35 8.47
CA THR A 84 -0.65 -11.54 7.65
C THR A 84 -0.54 -11.19 6.18
N VAL A 85 0.35 -11.87 5.47
CA VAL A 85 0.57 -11.75 4.02
C VAL A 85 0.29 -13.10 3.38
N TYR A 86 -0.43 -13.11 2.27
CA TYR A 86 -0.73 -14.31 1.49
C TYR A 86 0.07 -14.33 0.18
N ALA A 87 0.67 -15.49 -0.09
CA ALA A 87 1.21 -15.82 -1.40
C ALA A 87 0.11 -16.49 -2.21
N VAL A 88 -0.30 -15.88 -3.32
CA VAL A 88 -1.44 -16.34 -4.11
C VAL A 88 -1.05 -16.72 -5.53
N SER A 89 -1.71 -17.72 -6.07
CA SER A 89 -1.57 -18.19 -7.45
C SER A 89 -2.85 -17.98 -8.27
N SER A 90 -4.00 -17.88 -7.59
CA SER A 90 -5.31 -17.61 -8.17
C SER A 90 -6.09 -16.61 -7.31
N ALA A 91 -7.12 -15.99 -7.89
CA ALA A 91 -7.97 -15.04 -7.16
C ALA A 91 -8.78 -15.72 -6.05
N GLY A 92 -9.06 -17.01 -6.19
CA GLY A 92 -9.79 -17.78 -5.17
C GLY A 92 -9.00 -18.05 -3.90
N ASP A 93 -7.66 -17.89 -3.92
CA ASP A 93 -6.80 -18.21 -2.78
C ASP A 93 -7.04 -17.30 -1.56
N THR A 94 -7.64 -16.13 -1.76
CA THR A 94 -8.00 -15.20 -0.66
C THR A 94 -9.46 -15.26 -0.24
N TYR A 95 -10.29 -16.06 -0.91
CA TYR A 95 -11.72 -16.06 -0.65
C TYR A 95 -12.06 -16.41 0.81
N GLY A 96 -12.80 -15.52 1.47
CA GLY A 96 -13.17 -15.63 2.87
C GLY A 96 -12.04 -15.41 3.87
N LEU A 97 -10.83 -15.10 3.40
CA LEU A 97 -9.67 -14.85 4.28
C LEU A 97 -9.60 -13.39 4.73
N GLN A 98 -8.99 -13.21 5.89
CA GLN A 98 -8.65 -11.91 6.46
C GLN A 98 -7.14 -11.77 6.60
N GLY A 99 -6.60 -10.59 6.29
CA GLY A 99 -5.17 -10.29 6.35
C GLY A 99 -4.88 -8.92 5.77
N ASP A 100 -3.62 -8.58 5.59
CA ASP A 100 -3.23 -7.22 5.20
C ASP A 100 -2.19 -7.16 4.09
N GLY A 101 -1.93 -8.28 3.41
CA GLY A 101 -0.98 -8.30 2.30
C GLY A 101 -1.17 -9.44 1.33
N ILE A 102 -0.89 -9.18 0.06
CA ILE A 102 -0.99 -10.14 -1.05
C ILE A 102 0.25 -10.03 -1.92
N LEU A 103 0.90 -11.16 -2.16
CA LEU A 103 2.02 -11.30 -3.09
C LEU A 103 1.73 -12.39 -4.12
N THR A 104 2.13 -12.19 -5.37
CA THR A 104 1.93 -13.16 -6.46
C THR A 104 3.02 -13.05 -7.52
N VAL A 105 3.22 -14.12 -8.28
CA VAL A 105 3.97 -14.12 -9.54
C VAL A 105 3.06 -14.26 -10.76
N ASN A 106 1.75 -14.44 -10.52
CA ASN A 106 0.78 -14.58 -11.60
C ASN A 106 0.42 -13.20 -12.17
N ALA A 107 0.97 -12.89 -13.34
CA ALA A 107 0.77 -11.62 -14.03
C ALA A 107 -0.69 -11.35 -14.47
N LEU A 108 -1.59 -12.32 -14.39
CA LEU A 108 -3.01 -12.15 -14.66
C LEU A 108 -3.79 -11.62 -13.46
N LEU A 109 -3.17 -11.62 -12.27
CA LEU A 109 -3.79 -11.14 -11.05
C LEU A 109 -3.48 -9.65 -10.80
N MET A 110 -4.40 -8.98 -10.12
CA MET A 110 -4.23 -7.63 -9.60
C MET A 110 -4.52 -7.64 -8.09
N PRO A 111 -3.49 -7.80 -7.24
CA PRO A 111 -3.61 -7.63 -5.79
C PRO A 111 -4.14 -6.25 -5.42
N VAL A 112 -5.11 -6.22 -4.49
CA VAL A 112 -5.76 -4.99 -4.02
C VAL A 112 -5.90 -5.02 -2.49
N VAL A 113 -5.46 -3.94 -1.85
CA VAL A 113 -5.77 -3.63 -0.45
C VAL A 113 -6.50 -2.30 -0.38
N THR A 114 -7.17 -2.01 0.73
CA THR A 114 -7.86 -0.74 0.91
C THR A 114 -7.19 0.09 2.00
N ALA A 115 -7.21 1.43 1.88
CA ALA A 115 -6.59 2.31 2.85
C ALA A 115 -7.35 3.64 3.00
N ALA A 116 -7.36 4.16 4.23
CA ALA A 116 -7.72 5.54 4.56
C ALA A 116 -6.84 5.95 5.74
N ASP A 117 -5.77 6.66 5.44
CA ASP A 117 -4.66 7.05 6.33
C ASP A 117 -3.56 6.01 6.56
N CYS A 118 -3.86 4.71 6.57
CA CYS A 118 -2.82 3.68 6.60
C CYS A 118 -2.02 3.67 5.30
N MET A 119 -0.77 3.22 5.36
CA MET A 119 0.17 3.24 4.25
C MET A 119 0.06 1.96 3.41
N PRO A 120 -0.35 2.03 2.13
CA PRO A 120 -0.14 0.93 1.20
C PRO A 120 1.34 0.89 0.79
N ILE A 121 1.92 -0.31 0.78
CA ILE A 121 3.31 -0.53 0.37
C ILE A 121 3.31 -1.57 -0.75
N PHE A 122 3.91 -1.20 -1.88
CA PHE A 122 3.93 -2.02 -3.08
C PHE A 122 5.32 -2.58 -3.31
N PHE A 123 5.38 -3.81 -3.81
CA PHE A 123 6.61 -4.56 -4.08
C PHE A 123 6.64 -5.04 -5.52
N TYR A 124 7.84 -5.02 -6.11
CA TYR A 124 8.12 -5.66 -7.38
C TYR A 124 9.58 -6.11 -7.45
N GLU A 125 9.82 -7.38 -7.75
CA GLU A 125 11.15 -7.92 -8.05
C GLU A 125 11.14 -8.56 -9.43
N ARG A 126 11.90 -7.98 -10.36
CA ARG A 126 11.80 -8.30 -11.79
C ARG A 126 12.28 -9.70 -12.19
N GLU A 127 13.30 -10.24 -11.51
CA GLU A 127 13.89 -11.51 -11.94
C GLU A 127 13.02 -12.70 -11.55
N CYS A 128 12.46 -12.72 -10.37
CA CYS A 128 11.49 -13.76 -10.00
C CYS A 128 10.05 -13.41 -10.39
N GLY A 129 9.80 -12.19 -10.87
CA GLY A 129 8.49 -11.74 -11.34
C GLY A 129 7.45 -11.54 -10.24
N ILE A 130 7.88 -11.49 -8.95
CA ILE A 130 6.94 -11.31 -7.86
C ILE A 130 6.56 -9.84 -7.69
N PHE A 131 5.29 -9.61 -7.42
CA PHE A 131 4.75 -8.30 -7.09
C PHE A 131 3.60 -8.43 -6.09
N GLY A 132 3.21 -7.33 -5.48
CA GLY A 132 2.09 -7.31 -4.55
C GLY A 132 2.00 -6.03 -3.76
N VAL A 133 1.04 -6.00 -2.85
CA VAL A 133 0.75 -4.85 -2.00
C VAL A 133 0.42 -5.30 -0.59
N VAL A 134 0.87 -4.52 0.39
CA VAL A 134 0.51 -4.70 1.81
C VAL A 134 -0.03 -3.40 2.40
N HIS A 135 -0.85 -3.54 3.43
CA HIS A 135 -1.46 -2.46 4.18
C HIS A 135 -0.74 -2.30 5.53
N SER A 136 -0.07 -1.17 5.75
CA SER A 136 0.69 -0.86 6.96
C SER A 136 0.01 0.27 7.74
N GLY A 137 -0.84 -0.10 8.70
CA GLY A 137 -1.33 0.80 9.75
C GLY A 137 -0.41 0.76 10.97
N TRP A 138 -0.82 1.36 12.10
CA TRP A 138 0.04 1.38 13.28
C TRP A 138 0.23 -0.02 13.91
N GLU A 139 -0.81 -0.84 13.98
CA GLU A 139 -0.74 -2.23 14.47
C GLU A 139 -0.03 -3.15 13.47
N GLY A 140 -0.30 -2.92 12.17
CA GLY A 140 0.28 -3.67 11.07
C GLY A 140 1.70 -3.22 10.69
N THR A 141 2.27 -2.17 11.31
CA THR A 141 3.66 -1.77 11.03
C THR A 141 4.60 -2.93 11.36
N GLY A 142 5.42 -3.30 10.39
CA GLY A 142 6.22 -4.54 10.42
C GLY A 142 5.80 -5.56 9.37
N ILE A 143 4.61 -5.43 8.78
CA ILE A 143 4.15 -6.30 7.68
C ILE A 143 5.11 -6.27 6.47
N VAL A 144 5.80 -5.16 6.27
CA VAL A 144 6.84 -5.03 5.24
C VAL A 144 7.94 -6.08 5.39
N SER A 145 8.35 -6.40 6.62
CA SER A 145 9.34 -7.45 6.89
C SER A 145 8.80 -8.84 6.57
N GLU A 146 7.53 -9.10 6.85
CA GLU A 146 6.88 -10.37 6.50
C GLU A 146 6.80 -10.56 4.98
N ALA A 147 6.42 -9.51 4.24
CA ALA A 147 6.40 -9.54 2.78
C ALA A 147 7.80 -9.84 2.20
N ILE A 148 8.85 -9.13 2.67
CA ILE A 148 10.22 -9.35 2.20
C ILE A 148 10.71 -10.76 2.57
N ASN A 149 10.42 -11.23 3.77
CA ASN A 149 10.76 -12.60 4.19
C ASN A 149 10.09 -13.65 3.30
N MET A 150 8.84 -13.45 2.93
CA MET A 150 8.10 -14.30 1.99
C MET A 150 8.74 -14.28 0.60
N ILE A 151 9.08 -13.10 0.06
CA ILE A 151 9.78 -12.94 -1.21
C ILE A 151 11.11 -13.73 -1.19
N LYS A 152 11.89 -13.60 -0.13
CA LYS A 152 13.17 -14.34 0.02
C LYS A 152 12.99 -15.85 0.13
N LYS A 153 12.07 -16.30 0.98
CA LYS A 153 11.94 -17.71 1.34
C LYS A 153 11.22 -18.54 0.27
N ILE A 154 10.11 -18.01 -0.25
CA ILE A 154 9.24 -18.73 -1.19
C ILE A 154 9.72 -18.53 -2.62
N TYR A 155 9.98 -17.28 -3.01
CA TYR A 155 10.26 -16.92 -4.40
C TYR A 155 11.76 -16.75 -4.70
N LYS A 156 12.64 -16.91 -3.69
CA LYS A 156 14.10 -16.77 -3.84
C LYS A 156 14.53 -15.38 -4.32
N GLY A 157 13.66 -14.39 -4.13
CA GLY A 157 13.94 -13.01 -4.52
C GLY A 157 15.09 -12.39 -3.70
N ASN A 158 15.83 -11.50 -4.34
CA ASN A 158 16.94 -10.80 -3.73
C ASN A 158 16.49 -9.41 -3.22
N PRO A 159 16.58 -9.11 -1.90
CA PRO A 159 16.19 -7.80 -1.37
C PRO A 159 16.81 -6.62 -2.11
N ARG A 160 18.05 -6.73 -2.56
CA ARG A 160 18.74 -5.66 -3.30
C ARG A 160 18.13 -5.37 -4.69
N ARG A 161 17.24 -6.22 -5.19
CA ARG A 161 16.54 -6.04 -6.49
C ARG A 161 15.05 -5.74 -6.33
N ILE A 162 14.55 -5.74 -5.10
CA ILE A 162 13.15 -5.40 -4.85
C ILE A 162 12.96 -3.90 -5.00
N SER A 163 12.07 -3.52 -5.90
CA SER A 163 11.53 -2.17 -6.00
C SER A 163 10.37 -2.02 -5.03
N VAL A 164 10.38 -0.94 -4.23
CA VAL A 164 9.35 -0.66 -3.23
C VAL A 164 8.75 0.72 -3.46
N ALA A 165 7.41 0.81 -3.37
CA ALA A 165 6.74 2.11 -3.34
C ALA A 165 5.93 2.25 -2.06
N LEU A 166 6.16 3.33 -1.32
CA LEU A 166 5.36 3.75 -0.18
C LEU A 166 4.29 4.73 -0.68
N GLY A 167 3.04 4.30 -0.69
CA GLY A 167 1.93 5.08 -1.22
C GLY A 167 1.44 6.20 -0.30
N PRO A 168 0.45 7.00 -0.74
CA PRO A 168 -0.19 8.04 0.06
C PRO A 168 -0.70 7.52 1.39
N HIS A 169 -0.44 8.25 2.46
CA HIS A 169 -0.83 7.87 3.82
C HIS A 169 -0.90 9.11 4.72
N ILE A 170 -1.40 8.97 5.94
CA ILE A 170 -1.32 10.06 6.92
C ILE A 170 0.13 10.28 7.34
N ARG A 171 0.68 11.45 7.05
CA ARG A 171 2.07 11.78 7.37
C ARG A 171 2.20 12.40 8.76
N ASN A 172 3.43 12.52 9.25
CA ASN A 172 3.75 13.06 10.58
C ASN A 172 3.22 14.48 10.81
N CYS A 173 2.98 15.27 9.75
CA CYS A 173 2.32 16.58 9.86
C CYS A 173 0.93 16.49 10.51
N CYS A 174 0.26 15.35 10.34
CA CYS A 174 -1.13 15.12 10.74
C CYS A 174 -1.34 13.94 11.68
N TYR A 175 -0.38 13.02 11.76
CA TYR A 175 -0.54 11.81 12.58
C TYR A 175 -0.10 12.06 14.01
N ILE A 176 -1.04 12.60 14.80
CA ILE A 176 -0.84 12.87 16.22
C ILE A 176 -1.34 11.67 17.04
N VAL A 177 -0.52 11.19 17.96
CA VAL A 177 -0.74 10.00 18.77
C VAL A 177 -0.45 10.29 20.25
N ASP A 178 -0.89 9.38 21.13
CA ASP A 178 -0.60 9.37 22.56
C ASP A 178 0.83 8.85 22.86
N GLU A 179 1.20 8.95 24.13
CA GLU A 179 2.52 8.52 24.64
C GLU A 179 2.73 7.01 24.52
N GLU A 180 1.68 6.21 24.70
CA GLU A 180 1.76 4.75 24.61
C GLU A 180 2.18 4.31 23.21
N ARG A 181 1.48 4.80 22.18
CA ARG A 181 1.79 4.51 20.78
C ARG A 181 3.14 5.07 20.36
N ALA A 182 3.47 6.29 20.81
CA ALA A 182 4.77 6.89 20.57
C ALA A 182 5.91 6.04 21.13
N SER A 183 5.80 5.60 22.39
CA SER A 183 6.76 4.73 23.05
C SER A 183 6.90 3.39 22.37
N TYR A 184 5.77 2.78 21.93
CA TYR A 184 5.79 1.55 21.16
C TYR A 184 6.63 1.68 19.89
N PHE A 185 6.46 2.77 19.12
CA PHE A 185 7.19 2.99 17.88
C PHE A 185 8.68 3.23 18.12
N LYS A 186 9.03 4.05 19.10
CA LYS A 186 10.45 4.26 19.48
C LYS A 186 11.15 2.97 19.85
N LYS A 187 10.50 2.13 20.65
CA LYS A 187 11.07 0.88 21.13
C LYS A 187 11.22 -0.19 20.03
N ASN A 188 10.24 -0.29 19.12
CA ASN A 188 10.17 -1.41 18.19
C ASN A 188 10.71 -1.10 16.79
N PHE A 189 10.83 0.18 16.44
CA PHE A 189 11.31 0.61 15.11
C PHE A 189 12.49 1.56 15.22
N CYS A 190 12.25 2.85 15.35
CA CYS A 190 13.30 3.86 15.40
C CYS A 190 12.92 5.05 16.28
N GLU A 191 13.91 5.67 16.94
CA GLU A 191 13.68 6.88 17.75
C GLU A 191 13.12 8.03 16.90
N ASP A 192 13.67 8.20 15.69
CA ASP A 192 13.28 9.26 14.74
C ASP A 192 11.88 9.12 14.14
N CYS A 193 11.22 7.99 14.41
CA CYS A 193 9.82 7.79 13.97
C CYS A 193 8.85 8.72 14.72
N VAL A 194 9.29 9.29 15.84
CA VAL A 194 8.44 10.03 16.76
C VAL A 194 9.11 11.36 17.14
N SER A 195 8.33 12.44 17.15
CA SER A 195 8.76 13.73 17.70
C SER A 195 7.64 14.33 18.55
N GLU A 196 7.98 15.18 19.50
CA GLU A 196 6.99 15.91 20.32
C GLU A 196 6.09 16.79 19.42
N TYR A 197 4.84 16.93 19.84
CA TYR A 197 3.87 17.77 19.11
C TYR A 197 3.72 19.16 19.74
N ASP A 198 3.34 19.21 21.02
CA ASP A 198 2.94 20.49 21.69
C ASP A 198 3.28 20.53 23.19
N GLY A 199 4.13 19.64 23.69
CA GLY A 199 4.46 19.54 25.11
C GLY A 199 3.37 18.92 26.01
N THR A 200 2.24 18.48 25.44
CA THR A 200 1.08 17.92 26.19
C THR A 200 1.05 16.39 26.18
N LYS A 201 2.20 15.72 26.12
CA LYS A 201 2.31 14.25 25.96
C LYS A 201 1.62 13.72 24.69
N ARG A 202 1.59 14.55 23.66
CA ARG A 202 1.16 14.20 22.31
C ARG A 202 2.36 14.23 21.37
N TYR A 203 2.36 13.33 20.41
CA TYR A 203 3.52 13.08 19.55
C TYR A 203 3.13 13.00 18.09
N ARG A 204 4.02 13.48 17.24
CA ARG A 204 3.93 13.24 15.79
C ARG A 204 4.56 11.91 15.47
N LEU A 205 3.82 11.03 14.79
CA LEU A 205 4.29 9.71 14.37
C LEU A 205 4.51 9.65 12.86
N SER A 206 5.62 9.07 12.44
CA SER A 206 5.94 8.80 11.03
C SER A 206 5.91 7.30 10.75
N LEU A 207 4.83 6.83 10.09
CA LEU A 207 4.77 5.47 9.53
C LEU A 207 5.84 5.28 8.46
N GLU A 208 6.14 6.34 7.70
CA GLU A 208 7.17 6.35 6.67
C GLU A 208 8.54 5.96 7.24
N LYS A 209 9.02 6.68 8.25
CA LYS A 209 10.32 6.41 8.87
C LYS A 209 10.40 5.00 9.45
N ALA A 210 9.32 4.53 10.08
CA ALA A 210 9.27 3.18 10.64
C ALA A 210 9.40 2.10 9.55
N ASN A 211 8.68 2.26 8.43
CA ASN A 211 8.78 1.31 7.32
C ASN A 211 10.10 1.42 6.57
N LEU A 212 10.65 2.63 6.36
CA LEU A 212 11.98 2.82 5.76
C LEU A 212 13.10 2.15 6.59
N PHE A 213 13.06 2.28 7.90
CA PHE A 213 13.98 1.59 8.80
C PHE A 213 13.92 0.05 8.64
N LEU A 214 12.71 -0.49 8.47
CA LEU A 214 12.54 -1.93 8.25
C LEU A 214 13.02 -2.37 6.86
N LEU A 215 12.82 -1.54 5.83
CA LEU A 215 13.33 -1.78 4.47
C LEU A 215 14.85 -1.81 4.45
N GLU A 216 15.50 -0.83 5.08
CA GLU A 216 16.94 -0.78 5.21
C GLU A 216 17.50 -2.02 5.92
N LYS A 217 16.92 -2.39 7.08
CA LYS A 217 17.27 -3.63 7.80
C LYS A 217 17.10 -4.89 6.97
N ALA A 218 16.14 -4.92 6.06
CA ALA A 218 15.91 -6.05 5.18
C ALA A 218 16.88 -6.10 3.99
N GLY A 219 17.70 -5.05 3.79
CA GLY A 219 18.67 -4.93 2.70
C GLY A 219 18.10 -4.41 1.39
N ILE A 220 16.97 -3.70 1.43
CA ILE A 220 16.44 -2.96 0.29
C ILE A 220 17.35 -1.76 0.02
N LEU A 221 17.67 -1.53 -1.25
CA LEU A 221 18.49 -0.40 -1.66
C LEU A 221 17.66 0.88 -1.75
N ASP A 222 18.18 1.98 -1.25
CA ASP A 222 17.51 3.29 -1.28
C ASP A 222 17.12 3.74 -2.69
N GLU A 223 17.96 3.46 -3.69
CA GLU A 223 17.68 3.78 -5.10
C GLU A 223 16.49 3.00 -5.68
N ASN A 224 16.05 1.94 -5.01
CA ASN A 224 14.88 1.15 -5.40
C ASN A 224 13.61 1.54 -4.63
N VAL A 225 13.69 2.57 -3.77
CA VAL A 225 12.54 3.03 -2.99
C VAL A 225 11.99 4.34 -3.54
N VAL A 226 10.70 4.38 -3.77
CA VAL A 226 9.93 5.60 -4.03
C VAL A 226 8.96 5.86 -2.89
N VAL A 227 8.88 7.11 -2.45
CA VAL A 227 8.01 7.56 -1.36
C VAL A 227 7.03 8.60 -1.91
N CYS A 228 5.74 8.40 -1.67
CA CYS A 228 4.72 9.39 -1.97
C CYS A 228 4.63 10.42 -0.84
N ASP A 229 4.80 11.70 -1.21
CA ASP A 229 4.76 12.81 -0.24
C ASP A 229 3.35 13.30 0.07
N ASP A 230 2.33 12.79 -0.62
CA ASP A 230 0.94 13.18 -0.37
C ASP A 230 0.46 12.67 0.99
N CYS A 231 0.01 13.60 1.84
CA CYS A 231 -0.62 13.29 3.11
C CYS A 231 -2.13 13.17 2.94
N THR A 232 -2.69 11.99 3.18
CA THR A 232 -4.14 11.74 2.98
C THR A 232 -5.04 12.65 3.80
N LYS A 233 -4.59 13.13 4.97
CA LYS A 233 -5.35 14.07 5.79
C LYS A 233 -5.27 15.52 5.30
N CYS A 234 -4.12 15.96 4.78
CA CYS A 234 -3.94 17.32 4.25
C CYS A 234 -4.58 17.51 2.89
N ASP A 235 -4.51 16.47 2.05
CA ASP A 235 -4.94 16.50 0.66
C ASP A 235 -6.35 15.92 0.51
N ASP A 236 -7.28 16.73 0.06
CA ASP A 236 -8.70 16.38 -0.09
C ASP A 236 -8.98 15.44 -1.27
N ARG A 237 -8.00 15.22 -2.15
CA ARG A 237 -8.08 14.21 -3.21
C ARG A 237 -8.17 12.79 -2.64
N PHE A 238 -7.77 12.57 -1.39
CA PHE A 238 -7.84 11.29 -0.69
C PHE A 238 -8.96 11.25 0.34
N GLY A 239 -9.56 10.10 0.56
CA GLY A 239 -10.33 9.82 1.77
C GLY A 239 -9.38 9.70 2.97
N SER A 240 -9.83 10.13 4.13
CA SER A 240 -9.03 10.09 5.36
C SER A 240 -9.93 9.80 6.55
N PHE A 241 -9.67 8.72 7.25
CA PHE A 241 -10.35 8.40 8.50
C PHE A 241 -10.24 9.55 9.50
N ARG A 242 -9.03 10.09 9.68
CA ARG A 242 -8.78 11.18 10.64
C ARG A 242 -9.47 12.49 10.26
N ARG A 243 -9.56 12.82 8.98
CA ARG A 243 -10.24 14.04 8.52
C ARG A 243 -11.75 13.90 8.57
N GLU A 244 -12.27 12.77 8.06
CA GLU A 244 -13.71 12.60 7.83
C GLU A 244 -14.46 12.22 9.10
N THR A 245 -13.80 11.53 10.05
CA THR A 245 -14.44 11.05 11.28
C THR A 245 -14.00 11.78 12.55
N GLY A 246 -12.87 12.49 12.50
CA GLY A 246 -12.23 13.02 13.71
C GLY A 246 -11.68 11.94 14.65
N GLY A 247 -11.61 10.69 14.18
CA GLY A 247 -11.20 9.52 14.97
C GLY A 247 -12.39 8.70 15.53
N ASP A 248 -13.62 9.08 15.23
CA ASP A 248 -14.81 8.33 15.64
C ASP A 248 -15.07 7.16 14.70
N ILE A 249 -14.88 5.92 15.19
CA ILE A 249 -15.04 4.68 14.43
C ILE A 249 -16.49 4.39 13.98
N LYS A 250 -17.48 5.11 14.53
CA LYS A 250 -18.89 4.94 14.16
C LYS A 250 -19.27 5.74 12.92
N LYS A 251 -18.45 6.70 12.53
CA LYS A 251 -18.69 7.53 11.34
C LYS A 251 -18.20 6.84 10.08
N THR A 252 -18.90 7.06 8.99
CA THR A 252 -18.48 6.61 7.66
C THR A 252 -17.36 7.49 7.12
N PHE A 253 -16.48 6.91 6.33
CA PHE A 253 -15.37 7.60 5.67
C PHE A 253 -15.06 6.95 4.33
N THR A 254 -14.39 7.70 3.47
CA THR A 254 -13.99 7.23 2.15
C THR A 254 -12.69 6.42 2.24
N VAL A 255 -12.71 5.22 1.67
CA VAL A 255 -11.56 4.31 1.60
C VAL A 255 -11.08 4.21 0.17
N GLN A 256 -9.77 4.25 -0.08
CA GLN A 256 -9.16 4.05 -1.40
C GLN A 256 -8.77 2.59 -1.59
N ALA A 257 -8.81 2.13 -2.85
CA ALA A 257 -8.16 0.89 -3.26
C ALA A 257 -6.72 1.21 -3.70
N ALA A 258 -5.77 0.47 -3.15
CA ALA A 258 -4.38 0.46 -3.56
C ALA A 258 -4.08 -0.88 -4.25
N PHE A 259 -3.56 -0.83 -5.47
CA PHE A 259 -3.44 -1.97 -6.36
C PHE A 259 -2.11 -1.98 -7.11
N CYS A 260 -1.65 -3.16 -7.51
CA CYS A 260 -0.49 -3.29 -8.38
C CYS A 260 -0.64 -4.48 -9.33
N GLY A 261 0.12 -4.42 -10.43
CA GLY A 261 0.10 -5.46 -11.46
C GLY A 261 0.56 -4.93 -12.80
N ARG A 262 0.32 -5.69 -13.87
CA ARG A 262 0.54 -5.23 -15.24
C ARG A 262 -0.63 -4.34 -15.65
N ILE A 263 -0.50 -3.04 -15.46
CA ILE A 263 -1.55 -2.01 -15.67
C ILE A 263 -0.95 -0.75 -16.29
N GLY A 264 -1.71 -0.02 -17.12
CA GLY A 264 -1.31 1.27 -17.73
C GLY A 264 -0.99 1.20 -19.18
#